data_06364ac4e90eba8c3d0623eb4e5b4dab
#
_entry.id   06364ac4e90eba8c3d0623eb4e5b4dab
#
_cell.length_a   1.000
_cell.length_b   1.000
_cell.length_c   1.000
_cell.angle_alpha   90.00
_cell.angle_beta   90.00
_cell.angle_gamma   90.00
#
_symmetry.space_group_name_H-M   'P 1'
#
loop_
_entity.id
_entity.type
_entity.pdbx_description
1 polymer ?
#
loop_
_entity_poly.entity_id
_entity_poly.type
_entity_poly.pdbx_seq_one_letter_code
_entity_poly.pdbx_strand_id
1 'polypeptide(L)'
;IGIGVGFTIGFAVSLAQTGVTPDSIKYALINGGKSGLSSGIQSTIGYGIGRTVGQLASQALTGVFSNVGLEITENIAKMCNMGAVGAITIGVFSTVQFVKLVCKGESLKTAAIQVGKQALFSLSLLVVSITAQGIFGGPSGIIVSVGVGIIFVTYTIADTVHQRNYSEKLRVYMIEKC
;
A
#
# COMPACT_ATOMS: atom_id res chain seq x y z
N ILE A 1 -5.93 6.72 -12.23
CA ILE A 1 -4.67 5.98 -11.99
C ILE A 1 -4.90 4.92 -10.92
N GLY A 2 -5.46 5.23 -9.73
CA GLY A 2 -5.66 4.28 -8.62
C GLY A 2 -6.45 3.02 -9.01
N ILE A 3 -7.53 3.15 -9.81
CA ILE A 3 -8.33 2.01 -10.27
C ILE A 3 -7.50 1.07 -11.14
N GLY A 4 -6.74 1.61 -12.10
CA GLY A 4 -5.91 0.80 -12.99
C GLY A 4 -4.80 0.04 -12.25
N VAL A 5 -4.09 0.72 -11.36
CA VAL A 5 -3.03 0.09 -10.54
C VAL A 5 -3.61 -1.00 -9.64
N GLY A 6 -4.71 -0.72 -8.93
CA GLY A 6 -5.37 -1.70 -8.07
C GLY A 6 -5.89 -2.92 -8.84
N PHE A 7 -6.44 -2.71 -10.05
CA PHE A 7 -6.86 -3.81 -10.93
C PHE A 7 -5.67 -4.68 -11.32
N THR A 8 -4.58 -4.07 -11.81
CA THR A 8 -3.40 -4.81 -12.27
C THR A 8 -2.78 -5.63 -11.14
N ILE A 9 -2.63 -5.05 -9.95
CA ILE A 9 -2.08 -5.74 -8.78
C ILE A 9 -3.00 -6.89 -8.36
N GLY A 10 -4.30 -6.63 -8.19
CA GLY A 10 -5.25 -7.64 -7.77
C GLY A 10 -5.37 -8.80 -8.76
N PHE A 11 -5.32 -8.51 -10.06
CA PHE A 11 -5.31 -9.51 -11.13
C PHE A 11 -4.04 -10.36 -11.09
N ALA A 12 -2.87 -9.73 -11.04
CA ALA A 12 -1.57 -10.42 -11.02
C ALA A 12 -1.40 -11.30 -9.77
N VAL A 13 -1.74 -10.79 -8.59
CA VAL A 13 -1.68 -11.56 -7.33
C VAL A 13 -2.64 -12.74 -7.36
N SER A 14 -3.87 -12.55 -7.89
CA SER A 14 -4.83 -13.65 -8.00
C SER A 14 -4.33 -14.76 -8.93
N LEU A 15 -3.74 -14.42 -10.08
CA LEU A 15 -3.13 -15.41 -10.98
C LEU A 15 -1.94 -16.12 -10.33
N ALA A 16 -1.11 -15.39 -9.57
CA ALA A 16 0.00 -15.99 -8.83
C ALA A 16 -0.47 -17.00 -7.78
N GLN A 17 -1.62 -16.75 -7.16
CA GLN A 17 -2.21 -17.65 -6.15
C GLN A 17 -2.90 -18.88 -6.74
N THR A 18 -3.61 -18.73 -7.85
CA THR A 18 -4.48 -19.79 -8.40
C THR A 18 -3.90 -20.49 -9.63
N GLY A 19 -2.81 -19.96 -10.20
CA GLY A 19 -2.24 -20.45 -11.47
C GLY A 19 -2.98 -19.90 -12.69
N VAL A 20 -2.57 -20.32 -13.88
CA VAL A 20 -3.12 -19.84 -15.16
C VAL A 20 -4.02 -20.93 -15.76
N THR A 21 -5.28 -20.91 -15.35
CA THR A 21 -6.35 -21.75 -15.93
C THR A 21 -7.51 -20.85 -16.36
N PRO A 22 -8.42 -21.29 -17.25
CA PRO A 22 -9.57 -20.48 -17.64
C PRO A 22 -10.43 -19.99 -16.47
N ASP A 23 -10.63 -20.82 -15.45
CA ASP A 23 -11.40 -20.46 -14.26
C ASP A 23 -10.61 -19.50 -13.36
N SER A 24 -9.29 -19.69 -13.24
CA SER A 24 -8.41 -18.77 -12.52
C SER A 24 -8.39 -17.39 -13.15
N ILE A 25 -8.44 -17.29 -14.48
CA ILE A 25 -8.50 -16.00 -15.18
C ILE A 25 -9.80 -15.27 -14.87
N LYS A 26 -10.94 -15.96 -14.86
CA LYS A 26 -12.23 -15.35 -14.45
C LYS A 26 -12.17 -14.87 -12.99
N TYR A 27 -11.65 -15.68 -12.09
CA TYR A 27 -11.48 -15.32 -10.69
C TYR A 27 -10.53 -14.10 -10.52
N ALA A 28 -9.43 -14.09 -11.26
CA ALA A 28 -8.47 -12.98 -11.26
C ALA A 28 -9.08 -11.68 -11.81
N LEU A 29 -9.92 -11.75 -12.86
CA LEU A 29 -10.65 -10.59 -13.37
C LEU A 29 -11.62 -10.01 -12.34
N ILE A 30 -12.36 -10.85 -11.63
CA ILE A 30 -13.27 -10.41 -10.56
C ILE A 30 -12.50 -9.76 -9.42
N ASN A 31 -11.40 -10.37 -8.97
CA ASN A 31 -10.57 -9.84 -7.90
C ASN A 31 -9.82 -8.57 -8.31
N GLY A 32 -9.33 -8.51 -9.54
CA GLY A 32 -8.76 -7.30 -10.12
C GLY A 32 -9.78 -6.15 -10.14
N GLY A 33 -11.01 -6.43 -10.57
CA GLY A 33 -12.11 -5.46 -10.54
C GLY A 33 -12.42 -4.95 -9.14
N LYS A 34 -12.52 -5.85 -8.15
CA LYS A 34 -12.71 -5.47 -6.73
C LYS A 34 -11.56 -4.65 -6.20
N SER A 35 -10.33 -5.03 -6.48
CA SER A 35 -9.12 -4.30 -6.07
C SER A 35 -9.04 -2.93 -6.74
N GLY A 36 -9.36 -2.84 -8.03
CA GLY A 36 -9.41 -1.58 -8.76
C GLY A 36 -10.43 -0.61 -8.18
N LEU A 37 -11.65 -1.09 -7.93
CA LEU A 37 -12.70 -0.27 -7.31
C LEU A 37 -12.29 0.19 -5.90
N SER A 38 -11.76 -0.71 -5.09
CA SER A 38 -11.25 -0.39 -3.75
C SER A 38 -10.15 0.67 -3.80
N SER A 39 -9.18 0.53 -4.70
CA SER A 39 -8.11 1.53 -4.89
C SER A 39 -8.63 2.86 -5.41
N GLY A 40 -9.67 2.85 -6.25
CA GLY A 40 -10.33 4.07 -6.70
C GLY A 40 -10.98 4.85 -5.54
N ILE A 41 -11.74 4.14 -4.70
CA ILE A 41 -12.35 4.70 -3.50
C ILE A 41 -11.28 5.23 -2.54
N GLN A 42 -10.22 4.46 -2.30
CA GLN A 42 -9.11 4.88 -1.46
C GLN A 42 -8.42 6.13 -1.98
N SER A 43 -8.18 6.22 -3.29
CA SER A 43 -7.59 7.40 -3.92
C SER A 43 -8.46 8.65 -3.75
N THR A 44 -9.79 8.50 -3.86
CA THR A 44 -10.75 9.60 -3.67
C THR A 44 -10.77 10.08 -2.21
N ILE A 45 -10.77 9.14 -1.26
CA ILE A 45 -10.71 9.46 0.18
C ILE A 45 -9.35 10.11 0.50
N GLY A 46 -8.25 9.57 0.01
CA GLY A 46 -6.91 10.14 0.19
C GLY A 46 -6.81 11.58 -0.37
N TYR A 47 -7.42 11.84 -1.52
CA TYR A 47 -7.51 13.19 -2.08
C TYR A 47 -8.33 14.13 -1.19
N GLY A 48 -9.48 13.66 -0.66
CA GLY A 48 -10.29 14.42 0.28
C GLY A 48 -9.52 14.76 1.57
N ILE A 49 -8.82 13.79 2.15
CA ILE A 49 -7.94 14.00 3.32
C ILE A 49 -6.84 15.01 2.99
N GLY A 50 -6.19 14.88 1.83
CA GLY A 50 -5.16 15.81 1.38
C GLY A 50 -5.65 17.24 1.29
N ARG A 51 -6.85 17.44 0.79
CA ARG A 51 -7.44 18.77 0.62
C ARG A 51 -7.92 19.42 1.93
N THR A 52 -8.37 18.61 2.90
CA THR A 52 -8.91 19.14 4.17
C THR A 52 -7.87 19.22 5.26
N VAL A 53 -7.06 18.16 5.43
CA VAL A 53 -6.09 18.03 6.53
C VAL A 53 -4.68 18.38 6.08
N GLY A 54 -4.36 18.20 4.79
CA GLY A 54 -3.03 18.40 4.26
C GLY A 54 -2.53 19.83 4.44
N GLN A 55 -3.37 20.83 4.25
CA GLN A 55 -3.01 22.24 4.45
C GLN A 55 -2.70 22.53 5.92
N LEU A 56 -3.55 22.04 6.84
CA LEU A 56 -3.35 22.23 8.28
C LEU A 56 -2.08 21.50 8.76
N ALA A 57 -1.88 20.27 8.34
CA ALA A 57 -0.69 19.49 8.68
C ALA A 57 0.60 20.10 8.10
N SER A 58 0.55 20.61 6.86
CA SER A 58 1.66 21.33 6.25
C SER A 58 2.00 22.60 7.01
N GLN A 59 1.01 23.39 7.39
CA GLN A 59 1.22 24.61 8.17
C GLN A 59 1.81 24.32 9.56
N ALA A 60 1.30 23.29 10.25
CA ALA A 60 1.82 22.87 11.55
C ALA A 60 3.27 22.43 11.46
N LEU A 61 3.62 21.57 10.48
CA LEU A 61 4.98 21.12 10.26
C LEU A 61 5.92 22.25 9.84
N THR A 62 5.45 23.15 8.98
CA THR A 62 6.18 24.35 8.57
C THR A 62 6.52 25.22 9.77
N GLY A 63 5.54 25.42 10.68
CA GLY A 63 5.74 26.15 11.94
C GLY A 63 6.79 25.50 12.84
N VAL A 64 6.81 24.17 12.97
CA VAL A 64 7.81 23.44 13.75
C VAL A 64 9.21 23.61 13.15
N PHE A 65 9.37 23.45 11.86
CA PHE A 65 10.68 23.60 11.18
C PHE A 65 11.19 25.04 11.23
N SER A 66 10.32 26.01 11.05
CA SER A 66 10.67 27.44 11.21
C SER A 66 11.18 27.75 12.61
N ASN A 67 10.58 27.19 13.65
CA ASN A 67 11.00 27.37 15.04
C ASN A 67 12.37 26.71 15.35
N VAL A 68 12.77 25.71 14.57
CA VAL A 68 14.09 25.05 14.68
C VAL A 68 15.16 25.77 13.85
N GLY A 69 14.81 26.83 13.12
CA GLY A 69 15.74 27.62 12.31
C GLY A 69 16.12 26.97 10.97
N LEU A 70 15.34 26.00 10.50
CA LEU A 70 15.54 25.39 9.19
C LEU A 70 14.83 26.22 8.11
N GLU A 71 15.56 26.61 7.08
CA GLU A 71 14.96 27.22 5.88
C GLU A 71 14.09 26.21 5.16
N ILE A 72 12.80 26.52 5.03
CA ILE A 72 11.81 25.66 4.39
C ILE A 72 11.83 25.97 2.90
N THR A 73 12.51 25.13 2.15
CA THR A 73 12.40 25.15 0.69
C THR A 73 11.03 24.61 0.25
N GLU A 74 10.59 25.00 -0.94
CA GLU A 74 9.33 24.49 -1.52
C GLU A 74 9.28 22.95 -1.57
N ASN A 75 10.42 22.32 -1.80
CA ASN A 75 10.53 20.85 -1.81
C ASN A 75 10.30 20.24 -0.42
N ILE A 76 10.86 20.83 0.63
CA ILE A 76 10.67 20.39 2.02
C ILE A 76 9.19 20.54 2.41
N ALA A 77 8.54 21.64 2.07
CA ALA A 77 7.13 21.84 2.33
C ALA A 77 6.26 20.79 1.63
N LYS A 78 6.56 20.46 0.37
CA LYS A 78 5.88 19.38 -0.38
C LYS A 78 6.09 18.01 0.26
N MET A 79 7.32 17.69 0.68
CA MET A 79 7.64 16.43 1.38
C MET A 79 6.85 16.30 2.69
N CYS A 80 6.82 17.35 3.49
CA CYS A 80 6.08 17.38 4.76
C CYS A 80 4.58 17.16 4.53
N ASN A 81 4.01 17.82 3.52
CA ASN A 81 2.61 17.64 3.16
C ASN A 81 2.30 16.20 2.71
N MET A 82 3.12 15.65 1.82
CA MET A 82 2.99 14.26 1.36
C MET A 82 3.12 13.27 2.53
N GLY A 83 4.07 13.50 3.44
CA GLY A 83 4.28 12.67 4.61
C GLY A 83 3.09 12.68 5.56
N ALA A 84 2.59 13.86 5.90
CA ALA A 84 1.45 14.02 6.78
C ALA A 84 0.16 13.41 6.20
N VAL A 85 -0.17 13.75 4.96
CA VAL A 85 -1.35 13.21 4.27
C VAL A 85 -1.25 11.70 4.10
N GLY A 86 -0.07 11.21 3.72
CA GLY A 86 0.17 9.77 3.55
C GLY A 86 0.02 9.01 4.86
N ALA A 87 0.63 9.49 5.95
CA ALA A 87 0.54 8.85 7.26
C ALA A 87 -0.89 8.82 7.81
N ILE A 88 -1.63 9.93 7.69
CA ILE A 88 -3.04 10.00 8.09
C ILE A 88 -3.89 9.04 7.26
N THR A 89 -3.66 9.00 5.95
CA THR A 89 -4.37 8.10 5.03
C THR A 89 -4.12 6.62 5.41
N ILE A 90 -2.87 6.25 5.67
CA ILE A 90 -2.51 4.90 6.13
C ILE A 90 -3.21 4.59 7.46
N GLY A 91 -3.22 5.52 8.41
CA GLY A 91 -3.89 5.36 9.70
C GLY A 91 -5.40 5.11 9.55
N VAL A 92 -6.08 5.92 8.74
CA VAL A 92 -7.52 5.77 8.48
C VAL A 92 -7.83 4.41 7.86
N PHE A 93 -7.10 4.01 6.80
CA PHE A 93 -7.35 2.73 6.15
C PHE A 93 -6.98 1.53 7.01
N SER A 94 -5.92 1.64 7.82
CA SER A 94 -5.56 0.61 8.79
C SER A 94 -6.67 0.41 9.82
N THR A 95 -7.26 1.50 10.32
CA THR A 95 -8.38 1.43 11.26
C THR A 95 -9.61 0.78 10.63
N VAL A 96 -9.98 1.20 9.41
CA VAL A 96 -11.11 0.60 8.69
C VAL A 96 -10.89 -0.89 8.44
N GLN A 97 -9.67 -1.27 8.05
CA GLN A 97 -9.33 -2.67 7.80
C GLN A 97 -9.34 -3.49 9.08
N PHE A 98 -8.84 -2.95 10.19
CA PHE A 98 -8.90 -3.59 11.50
C PHE A 98 -10.33 -3.88 11.92
N VAL A 99 -11.21 -2.87 11.87
CA VAL A 99 -12.64 -3.05 12.19
C VAL A 99 -13.27 -4.11 11.27
N LYS A 100 -12.97 -4.07 9.98
CA LYS A 100 -13.49 -5.05 9.01
C LYS A 100 -13.05 -6.48 9.32
N LEU A 101 -11.81 -6.71 9.75
CA LEU A 101 -11.31 -8.05 10.13
C LEU A 101 -11.99 -8.53 11.40
N VAL A 102 -12.11 -7.67 12.41
CA VAL A 102 -12.82 -8.01 13.68
C VAL A 102 -14.29 -8.33 13.40
N CYS A 103 -14.97 -7.54 12.57
CA CYS A 103 -16.35 -7.82 12.17
C CYS A 103 -16.52 -9.12 11.36
N LYS A 104 -15.46 -9.62 10.73
CA LYS A 104 -15.45 -10.93 10.05
C LYS A 104 -15.19 -12.11 10.99
N GLY A 105 -14.99 -11.85 12.29
CA GLY A 105 -14.74 -12.87 13.29
C GLY A 105 -13.27 -13.19 13.55
N GLU A 106 -12.33 -12.42 12.97
CA GLU A 106 -10.91 -12.57 13.30
C GLU A 106 -10.65 -12.14 14.75
N SER A 107 -9.70 -12.83 15.40
CA SER A 107 -9.29 -12.41 16.74
C SER A 107 -8.63 -11.03 16.72
N LEU A 108 -8.83 -10.23 17.76
CA LEU A 108 -8.20 -8.89 17.90
C LEU A 108 -6.69 -8.95 17.70
N LYS A 109 -6.03 -9.99 18.22
CA LYS A 109 -4.59 -10.20 18.08
C LYS A 109 -4.19 -10.45 16.63
N THR A 110 -4.90 -11.33 15.93
CA THR A 110 -4.64 -11.65 14.52
C THR A 110 -4.88 -10.44 13.64
N ALA A 111 -6.02 -9.75 13.84
CA ALA A 111 -6.34 -8.53 13.10
C ALA A 111 -5.28 -7.43 13.32
N ALA A 112 -4.83 -7.22 14.56
CA ALA A 112 -3.81 -6.23 14.89
C ALA A 112 -2.45 -6.55 14.24
N ILE A 113 -2.02 -7.81 14.25
CA ILE A 113 -0.76 -8.24 13.62
C ILE A 113 -0.85 -8.05 12.11
N GLN A 114 -1.94 -8.46 11.47
CA GLN A 114 -2.10 -8.37 10.02
C GLN A 114 -2.13 -6.91 9.56
N VAL A 115 -2.93 -6.08 10.22
CA VAL A 115 -3.03 -4.64 9.91
C VAL A 115 -1.74 -3.91 10.23
N GLY A 116 -1.09 -4.25 11.35
CA GLY A 116 0.20 -3.67 11.73
C GLY A 116 1.29 -3.94 10.71
N LYS A 117 1.42 -5.17 10.22
CA LYS A 117 2.37 -5.52 9.13
C LYS A 117 2.09 -4.71 7.87
N GLN A 118 0.83 -4.59 7.47
CA GLN A 118 0.45 -3.84 6.28
C GLN A 118 0.68 -2.34 6.45
N ALA A 119 0.38 -1.78 7.61
CA ALA A 119 0.64 -0.38 7.92
C ALA A 119 2.15 -0.07 7.91
N LEU A 120 2.99 -0.90 8.52
CA LEU A 120 4.44 -0.76 8.49
C LEU A 120 4.99 -0.81 7.06
N PHE A 121 4.50 -1.74 6.25
CA PHE A 121 4.87 -1.83 4.85
C PHE A 121 4.48 -0.56 4.07
N SER A 122 3.26 -0.06 4.25
CA SER A 122 2.78 1.16 3.61
C SER A 122 3.56 2.41 4.06
N LEU A 123 3.92 2.49 5.34
CA LEU A 123 4.76 3.57 5.87
C LEU A 123 6.18 3.51 5.29
N SER A 124 6.76 2.32 5.14
CA SER A 124 8.08 2.17 4.51
C SER A 124 8.07 2.66 3.06
N LEU A 125 7.03 2.32 2.28
CA LEU A 125 6.84 2.83 0.93
C LEU A 125 6.67 4.35 0.90
N LEU A 126 5.92 4.89 1.84
CA LEU A 126 5.72 6.34 1.96
C LEU A 126 7.05 7.05 2.21
N VAL A 127 7.86 6.55 3.15
CA VAL A 127 9.18 7.12 3.45
C VAL A 127 10.09 7.09 2.22
N VAL A 128 10.17 5.96 1.52
CA VAL A 128 10.98 5.85 0.30
C VAL A 128 10.48 6.82 -0.78
N SER A 129 9.17 6.94 -0.97
CA SER A 129 8.57 7.86 -1.95
C SER A 129 8.88 9.32 -1.63
N ILE A 130 8.77 9.71 -0.35
CA ILE A 130 9.10 11.07 0.10
C ILE A 130 10.58 11.37 -0.10
N THR A 131 11.45 10.43 0.27
CA THR A 131 12.90 10.58 0.12
C THR A 131 13.28 10.70 -1.36
N ALA A 132 12.70 9.87 -2.24
CA ALA A 132 12.92 9.97 -3.67
C ALA A 132 12.46 11.33 -4.23
N GLN A 133 11.31 11.83 -3.81
CA GLN A 133 10.82 13.15 -4.21
C GLN A 133 11.72 14.29 -3.69
N GLY A 134 12.26 14.15 -2.47
CA GLY A 134 13.15 15.14 -1.87
C GLY A 134 14.52 15.21 -2.56
N ILE A 135 15.09 14.07 -2.92
CA ILE A 135 16.41 13.98 -3.56
C ILE A 135 16.35 14.38 -5.03
N PHE A 136 15.41 13.81 -5.77
CA PHE A 136 15.36 13.97 -7.23
C PHE A 136 14.45 15.12 -7.67
N GLY A 137 13.44 15.48 -6.86
CA GLY A 137 12.46 16.52 -7.18
C GLY A 137 11.63 16.26 -8.45
N GLY A 138 10.56 17.02 -8.63
CA GLY A 138 9.80 17.09 -9.88
C GLY A 138 9.45 15.74 -10.53
N PRO A 139 9.51 15.65 -11.88
CA PRO A 139 9.16 14.43 -12.62
C PRO A 139 10.06 13.22 -12.31
N SER A 140 11.34 13.47 -12.02
CA SER A 140 12.32 12.41 -11.70
C SER A 140 11.97 11.68 -10.42
N GLY A 141 11.52 12.39 -9.39
CA GLY A 141 11.07 11.78 -8.14
C GLY A 141 9.84 10.89 -8.32
N ILE A 142 8.93 11.26 -9.25
CA ILE A 142 7.77 10.42 -9.59
C ILE A 142 8.22 9.12 -10.26
N ILE A 143 9.16 9.21 -11.21
CA ILE A 143 9.69 8.01 -11.91
C ILE A 143 10.34 7.06 -10.92
N VAL A 144 11.17 7.56 -9.99
CA VAL A 144 11.80 6.74 -8.95
C VAL A 144 10.75 6.11 -8.03
N SER A 145 9.73 6.86 -7.60
CA SER A 145 8.65 6.35 -6.75
C SER A 145 7.86 5.24 -7.45
N VAL A 146 7.57 5.39 -8.74
CA VAL A 146 6.91 4.36 -9.55
C VAL A 146 7.81 3.13 -9.70
N GLY A 147 9.10 3.31 -9.96
CA GLY A 147 10.08 2.22 -10.05
C GLY A 147 10.15 1.39 -8.77
N VAL A 148 10.22 2.05 -7.61
CA VAL A 148 10.17 1.39 -6.30
C VAL A 148 8.85 0.65 -6.11
N GLY A 149 7.73 1.25 -6.49
CA GLY A 149 6.41 0.60 -6.45
C GLY A 149 6.37 -0.69 -7.28
N ILE A 150 6.94 -0.68 -8.49
CA ILE A 150 7.04 -1.87 -9.35
C ILE A 150 7.88 -2.96 -8.67
N ILE A 151 9.04 -2.62 -8.10
CA ILE A 151 9.89 -3.58 -7.38
C ILE A 151 9.11 -4.23 -6.23
N PHE A 152 8.36 -3.44 -5.46
CA PHE A 152 7.55 -3.96 -4.37
C PHE A 152 6.44 -4.89 -4.84
N VAL A 153 5.73 -4.55 -5.92
CA VAL A 153 4.71 -5.43 -6.50
C VAL A 153 5.33 -6.74 -6.98
N THR A 154 6.47 -6.66 -7.65
CA THR A 154 7.20 -7.84 -8.12
C THR A 154 7.63 -8.74 -6.94
N TYR A 155 8.17 -8.14 -5.86
CA TYR A 155 8.50 -8.87 -4.64
C TYR A 155 7.28 -9.53 -4.01
N THR A 156 6.16 -8.83 -3.90
CA THR A 156 4.91 -9.38 -3.33
C THR A 156 4.41 -10.58 -4.15
N ILE A 157 4.46 -10.49 -5.48
CA ILE A 157 4.10 -11.59 -6.37
C ILE A 157 5.05 -12.78 -6.18
N ALA A 158 6.36 -12.53 -6.14
CA ALA A 158 7.37 -13.56 -5.94
C ALA A 158 7.20 -14.28 -4.59
N ASP A 159 6.96 -13.52 -3.50
CA ASP A 159 6.69 -14.08 -2.18
C ASP A 159 5.41 -14.93 -2.17
N THR A 160 4.34 -14.46 -2.82
CA THR A 160 3.08 -15.18 -2.95
C THR A 160 3.27 -16.53 -3.68
N VAL A 161 4.03 -16.52 -4.78
CA VAL A 161 4.36 -17.75 -5.53
C VAL A 161 5.23 -18.70 -4.69
N HIS A 162 6.20 -18.16 -3.96
CA HIS A 162 7.04 -18.95 -3.07
C HIS A 162 6.22 -19.63 -1.95
N GLN A 163 5.34 -18.88 -1.29
CA GLN A 163 4.45 -19.42 -0.25
C GLN A 163 3.52 -20.51 -0.80
N ARG A 164 2.99 -20.32 -2.01
CA ARG A 164 2.18 -21.32 -2.69
C ARG A 164 2.95 -22.61 -2.92
N ASN A 165 4.15 -22.52 -3.52
CA ASN A 165 4.99 -23.68 -3.78
C ASN A 165 5.39 -24.40 -2.49
N TYR A 166 5.62 -23.65 -1.41
CA TYR A 166 5.91 -24.22 -0.10
C TYR A 166 4.70 -24.95 0.50
N SER A 167 3.52 -24.37 0.42
CA SER A 167 2.29 -25.01 0.92
C SER A 167 1.90 -26.26 0.12
N GLU A 168 2.13 -26.27 -1.20
CA GLU A 168 1.95 -27.46 -2.03
C GLU A 168 2.91 -28.59 -1.64
N LYS A 169 4.19 -28.28 -1.43
CA LYS A 169 5.18 -29.26 -0.95
C LYS A 169 4.81 -29.85 0.41
N LEU A 170 4.36 -29.02 1.35
CA LEU A 170 3.90 -29.50 2.66
C LEU A 170 2.67 -30.40 2.54
N ARG A 171 1.74 -30.06 1.64
CA ARG A 171 0.54 -30.85 1.40
C ARG A 171 0.86 -32.22 0.83
N VAL A 172 1.76 -32.31 -0.16
CA VAL A 172 2.24 -33.56 -0.71
C VAL A 172 2.94 -34.39 0.37
N TYR A 173 3.83 -33.78 1.15
CA TYR A 173 4.53 -34.45 2.24
C TYR A 173 3.59 -35.04 3.32
N MET A 174 2.51 -34.31 3.64
CA MET A 174 1.51 -34.81 4.59
C MET A 174 0.68 -35.98 4.03
N ILE A 175 0.37 -35.95 2.72
CA ILE A 175 -0.38 -37.03 2.06
C ILE A 175 0.48 -38.31 1.96
N GLU A 176 1.80 -38.18 1.73
CA GLU A 176 2.71 -39.34 1.65
C GLU A 176 3.01 -40.01 3.02
N LYS A 177 2.76 -39.26 4.12
CA LYS A 177 3.00 -39.79 5.48
C LYS A 177 1.75 -40.27 6.23
N CYS A 178 0.57 -40.04 5.69
CA CYS A 178 -0.69 -40.59 6.18
C CYS A 178 -1.15 -41.79 5.38
#